data_37fbe4fe6e417de479dcc082665aed37
#
_entry.id   37fbe4fe6e417de479dcc082665aed37
#
_cell.length_a   1.000
_cell.length_b   1.000
_cell.length_c   1.000
_cell.angle_alpha   90.00
_cell.angle_beta   90.00
_cell.angle_gamma   90.00
#
_symmetry.space_group_name_H-M   'P 1'
#
loop_
_entity.id
_entity.type
_entity.pdbx_description
1 polymer ?
#
loop_
_entity_poly.entity_id
_entity_poly.type
_entity_poly.pdbx_seq_one_letter_code
_entity_poly.pdbx_strand_id
1 'polypeptide(L)'
;SSIEGAQHGGKGLDGFLKFAKEAGATGAQPSNYMLEEDGSDGSKFRSASDIKDAFEKNGLKLDGVSGHCAFWVHTSAWTGTKSGHAFIHGQNQNKSPEELEQWYEDYLLRLMDLCAELGIKILPMFWGVSHGWELATGYPWGFWTSPDGGDLNKEGDDRFVSKTAKIRAHAKSLGIYLAHEIHPGTAAMCAEEFGHLVEICDGDETLTVNADPSHCWEGEDWETRFTHEAVKDRVYACHVKNFVVRPNVPLRRMDGNWRNRAMQFTDLGSGDLNMVRYVEMLINIGYPNRYNKIMGTETAPLIAETESNYRDPDATAIEGIQYVRDQLCFPVSEGSFEDEMGA
;
A
#
# COMPACT_ATOMS: atom_id res chain seq x y z
N SER A 1 -3.04 13.99 -10.05
CA SER A 1 -3.49 12.59 -10.15
C SER A 1 -2.33 11.71 -10.55
N SER A 2 -2.19 10.61 -9.88
CA SER A 2 -1.16 9.60 -10.15
C SER A 2 -1.81 8.22 -10.24
N ILE A 3 -1.09 7.24 -10.73
CA ILE A 3 -1.57 5.86 -10.86
C ILE A 3 -0.57 4.88 -10.26
N GLU A 4 -1.07 3.88 -9.58
CA GLU A 4 -0.32 2.77 -9.04
C GLU A 4 -0.14 1.68 -10.12
N GLY A 5 1.07 1.09 -10.18
CA GLY A 5 1.47 0.20 -11.26
C GLY A 5 1.27 -1.30 -11.03
N ALA A 6 0.73 -1.73 -9.90
CA ALA A 6 0.67 -3.15 -9.58
C ALA A 6 -0.09 -3.99 -10.61
N GLN A 7 -1.20 -3.49 -11.11
CA GLN A 7 -2.05 -4.20 -12.09
C GLN A 7 -1.54 -4.14 -13.53
N HIS A 8 -0.65 -3.23 -13.83
CA HIS A 8 -0.07 -3.02 -15.15
C HIS A 8 1.35 -3.59 -15.27
N GLY A 9 1.76 -4.43 -14.32
CA GLY A 9 3.11 -4.99 -14.21
C GLY A 9 3.59 -5.72 -15.47
N GLY A 10 2.70 -6.36 -16.18
CA GLY A 10 3.01 -7.04 -17.44
C GLY A 10 3.49 -6.14 -18.58
N LYS A 11 3.35 -4.83 -18.46
CA LYS A 11 3.79 -3.85 -19.48
C LYS A 11 5.24 -3.37 -19.25
N GLY A 12 5.87 -3.73 -18.13
CA GLY A 12 7.16 -3.18 -17.70
C GLY A 12 7.11 -1.68 -17.47
N LEU A 13 8.22 -1.08 -17.05
CA LEU A 13 8.26 0.35 -16.71
C LEU A 13 7.86 1.25 -17.89
N ASP A 14 8.50 1.08 -19.05
CA ASP A 14 8.24 1.94 -20.22
C ASP A 14 6.79 1.85 -20.70
N GLY A 15 6.23 0.64 -20.75
CA GLY A 15 4.83 0.42 -21.13
C GLY A 15 3.86 1.02 -20.14
N PHE A 16 4.13 0.89 -18.85
CA PHE A 16 3.33 1.47 -17.78
C PHE A 16 3.35 3.01 -17.83
N LEU A 17 4.52 3.64 -17.97
CA LEU A 17 4.62 5.10 -18.04
C LEU A 17 3.94 5.67 -19.29
N LYS A 18 4.07 5.00 -20.43
CA LYS A 18 3.34 5.38 -21.63
C LYS A 18 1.83 5.32 -21.41
N PHE A 19 1.34 4.23 -20.80
CA PHE A 19 -0.06 4.08 -20.45
C PHE A 19 -0.54 5.18 -19.49
N ALA A 20 0.19 5.45 -18.41
CA ALA A 20 -0.13 6.48 -17.43
C ALA A 20 -0.27 7.88 -18.09
N LYS A 21 0.67 8.21 -18.99
CA LYS A 21 0.63 9.45 -19.77
C LYS A 21 -0.61 9.52 -20.68
N GLU A 22 -0.90 8.46 -21.42
CA GLU A 22 -2.06 8.38 -22.33
C GLU A 22 -3.39 8.46 -21.56
N ALA A 23 -3.43 7.92 -20.34
CA ALA A 23 -4.56 8.04 -19.43
C ALA A 23 -4.74 9.46 -18.82
N GLY A 24 -3.76 10.34 -18.99
CA GLY A 24 -3.80 11.72 -18.47
C GLY A 24 -3.33 11.89 -17.04
N ALA A 25 -2.57 10.94 -16.51
CA ALA A 25 -1.91 11.08 -15.20
C ALA A 25 -0.84 12.15 -15.23
N THR A 26 -0.61 12.81 -14.12
CA THR A 26 0.49 13.78 -13.91
C THR A 26 1.71 13.16 -13.26
N GLY A 27 1.54 11.98 -12.67
CA GLY A 27 2.59 11.19 -12.04
C GLY A 27 2.27 9.70 -12.05
N ALA A 28 3.20 8.90 -11.56
CA ALA A 28 3.02 7.46 -11.47
C ALA A 28 3.82 6.87 -10.30
N GLN A 29 3.29 5.77 -9.77
CA GLN A 29 3.89 4.96 -8.72
C GLN A 29 4.05 3.52 -9.25
N PRO A 30 5.20 3.19 -9.88
CA PRO A 30 5.45 1.84 -10.38
C PRO A 30 5.59 0.85 -9.22
N SER A 31 5.23 -0.41 -9.45
CA SER A 31 5.59 -1.48 -8.52
C SER A 31 7.10 -1.74 -8.56
N ASN A 32 7.64 -2.26 -7.46
CA ASN A 32 9.07 -2.60 -7.36
C ASN A 32 9.52 -3.54 -8.49
N TYR A 33 8.67 -4.45 -8.96
CA TYR A 33 8.97 -5.37 -10.07
C TYR A 33 9.23 -4.68 -11.40
N MET A 34 8.63 -3.51 -11.64
CA MET A 34 8.87 -2.72 -12.86
C MET A 34 10.22 -2.02 -12.86
N LEU A 35 10.83 -1.88 -11.68
CA LEU A 35 12.15 -1.26 -11.52
C LEU A 35 13.30 -2.25 -11.65
N GLU A 36 13.00 -3.53 -11.78
CA GLU A 36 14.01 -4.56 -11.97
C GLU A 36 14.63 -4.48 -13.36
N GLU A 37 15.91 -4.83 -13.46
CA GLU A 37 16.60 -4.98 -14.74
C GLU A 37 16.00 -6.17 -15.49
N ASP A 38 15.74 -6.00 -16.77
CA ASP A 38 15.13 -7.02 -17.62
C ASP A 38 15.91 -8.34 -17.58
N GLY A 39 15.23 -9.42 -17.24
CA GLY A 39 15.82 -10.76 -17.14
C GLY A 39 16.62 -11.02 -15.87
N SER A 40 16.69 -10.07 -14.93
CA SER A 40 17.40 -10.24 -13.66
C SER A 40 16.64 -11.07 -12.64
N ASP A 41 15.32 -11.26 -12.81
CA ASP A 41 14.41 -11.92 -11.88
C ASP A 41 14.61 -11.43 -10.43
N GLY A 42 14.70 -10.10 -10.27
CA GLY A 42 14.86 -9.43 -8.98
C GLY A 42 16.28 -9.38 -8.42
N SER A 43 17.27 -9.97 -9.08
CA SER A 43 18.66 -9.89 -8.60
C SER A 43 19.29 -8.49 -8.74
N LYS A 44 18.75 -7.68 -9.64
CA LYS A 44 19.23 -6.31 -9.92
C LYS A 44 18.07 -5.38 -10.24
N PHE A 45 18.24 -4.12 -9.89
CA PHE A 45 17.40 -3.01 -10.32
C PHE A 45 18.04 -2.24 -11.47
N ARG A 46 17.20 -1.56 -12.26
CA ARG A 46 17.64 -0.52 -13.20
C ARG A 46 18.36 0.59 -12.44
N SER A 47 19.26 1.31 -13.11
CA SER A 47 19.89 2.46 -12.49
C SER A 47 18.89 3.57 -12.19
N ALA A 48 19.13 4.35 -11.14
CA ALA A 48 18.30 5.52 -10.82
C ALA A 48 18.24 6.52 -11.98
N SER A 49 19.32 6.65 -12.77
CA SER A 49 19.36 7.49 -13.97
C SER A 49 18.38 7.00 -15.02
N ASP A 50 18.41 5.71 -15.38
CA ASP A 50 17.52 5.13 -16.40
C ASP A 50 16.05 5.29 -16.02
N ILE A 51 15.74 5.14 -14.72
CA ILE A 51 14.37 5.33 -14.22
C ILE A 51 13.96 6.81 -14.35
N LYS A 52 14.79 7.74 -13.91
CA LYS A 52 14.53 9.19 -14.04
C LYS A 52 14.34 9.59 -15.50
N ASP A 53 15.19 9.13 -16.39
CA ASP A 53 15.11 9.41 -17.82
C ASP A 53 13.80 8.87 -18.43
N ALA A 54 13.33 7.67 -17.99
CA ALA A 54 12.07 7.12 -18.43
C ALA A 54 10.86 7.97 -17.99
N PHE A 55 10.88 8.49 -16.76
CA PHE A 55 9.85 9.40 -16.25
C PHE A 55 9.88 10.74 -16.99
N GLU A 56 11.04 11.35 -17.16
CA GLU A 56 11.22 12.62 -17.86
C GLU A 56 10.74 12.52 -19.32
N LYS A 57 11.14 11.48 -20.05
CA LYS A 57 10.68 11.19 -21.41
C LYS A 57 9.17 11.15 -21.55
N ASN A 58 8.47 10.67 -20.52
CA ASN A 58 7.01 10.61 -20.50
C ASN A 58 6.37 11.88 -19.92
N GLY A 59 7.13 12.79 -19.32
CA GLY A 59 6.62 13.99 -18.69
C GLY A 59 5.79 13.70 -17.43
N LEU A 60 6.13 12.63 -16.71
CA LEU A 60 5.46 12.19 -15.49
C LEU A 60 6.35 12.45 -14.28
N LYS A 61 5.71 12.74 -13.13
CA LYS A 61 6.39 12.77 -11.83
C LYS A 61 6.50 11.34 -11.28
N LEU A 62 7.62 11.03 -10.65
CA LEU A 62 7.77 9.82 -9.86
C LEU A 62 7.22 10.11 -8.45
N ASP A 63 5.98 9.71 -8.20
CA ASP A 63 5.27 10.02 -6.95
C ASP A 63 5.47 8.98 -5.84
N GLY A 64 6.19 7.90 -6.12
CA GLY A 64 6.52 6.85 -5.18
C GLY A 64 6.87 5.54 -5.89
N VAL A 65 7.13 4.52 -5.09
CA VAL A 65 7.30 3.13 -5.52
C VAL A 65 6.44 2.25 -4.64
N SER A 66 5.68 1.33 -5.23
CA SER A 66 4.91 0.34 -4.49
C SER A 66 5.77 -0.88 -4.17
N GLY A 67 6.02 -1.12 -2.89
CA GLY A 67 6.79 -2.25 -2.38
C GLY A 67 5.94 -3.39 -1.81
N HIS A 68 4.61 -3.32 -1.89
CA HIS A 68 3.63 -4.14 -1.19
C HIS A 68 3.96 -5.64 -1.21
N CYS A 69 4.08 -6.21 -2.39
CA CYS A 69 4.22 -7.66 -2.53
C CYS A 69 5.56 -8.19 -2.04
N ALA A 70 6.67 -7.47 -2.26
CA ALA A 70 7.99 -7.91 -1.80
C ALA A 70 8.11 -7.92 -0.28
N PHE A 71 7.59 -6.89 0.38
CA PHE A 71 7.50 -6.87 1.84
C PHE A 71 6.60 -7.96 2.39
N TRP A 72 5.46 -8.23 1.73
CA TRP A 72 4.57 -9.31 2.13
C TRP A 72 5.28 -10.69 2.07
N VAL A 73 6.00 -10.98 0.99
CA VAL A 73 6.75 -12.23 0.89
C VAL A 73 7.79 -12.34 2.00
N HIS A 74 8.57 -11.29 2.24
CA HIS A 74 9.56 -11.27 3.32
C HIS A 74 8.92 -11.60 4.67
N THR A 75 7.87 -10.87 5.06
CA THR A 75 7.23 -11.06 6.36
C THR A 75 6.58 -12.43 6.49
N SER A 76 5.93 -12.93 5.44
CA SER A 76 5.26 -14.22 5.46
C SER A 76 6.24 -15.40 5.41
N ALA A 77 7.47 -15.23 4.95
CA ALA A 77 8.46 -16.30 4.81
C ALA A 77 8.73 -16.99 6.15
N TRP A 78 8.93 -16.25 7.21
CA TRP A 78 9.26 -16.82 8.52
C TRP A 78 8.10 -17.54 9.23
N THR A 79 6.86 -17.34 8.78
CA THR A 79 5.69 -18.02 9.37
C THR A 79 5.46 -19.41 8.78
N GLY A 80 6.16 -19.75 7.69
CA GLY A 80 5.94 -20.98 6.93
C GLY A 80 4.61 -21.03 6.19
N THR A 81 3.85 -19.92 6.14
CA THR A 81 2.61 -19.85 5.38
C THR A 81 2.88 -19.70 3.89
N LYS A 82 1.90 -20.02 3.07
CA LYS A 82 1.96 -19.79 1.62
C LYS A 82 1.33 -18.44 1.22
N SER A 83 1.05 -17.57 2.19
CA SER A 83 0.61 -16.22 1.94
C SER A 83 1.66 -15.48 1.13
N GLY A 84 1.24 -14.75 0.10
CA GLY A 84 2.18 -14.06 -0.79
C GLY A 84 2.98 -14.96 -1.75
N HIS A 85 2.78 -16.28 -1.74
CA HIS A 85 3.52 -17.21 -2.60
C HIS A 85 3.44 -16.87 -4.10
N ALA A 86 2.32 -16.29 -4.54
CA ALA A 86 2.14 -15.85 -5.92
C ALA A 86 3.09 -14.72 -6.34
N PHE A 87 3.67 -14.00 -5.38
CA PHE A 87 4.57 -12.87 -5.61
C PHE A 87 6.05 -13.24 -5.49
N ILE A 88 6.35 -14.53 -5.27
CA ILE A 88 7.74 -15.00 -5.21
C ILE A 88 8.34 -15.00 -6.63
N HIS A 89 9.51 -14.38 -6.79
CA HIS A 89 10.29 -14.44 -8.03
C HIS A 89 10.54 -15.89 -8.47
N GLY A 90 10.56 -16.12 -9.77
CA GLY A 90 10.63 -17.47 -10.34
C GLY A 90 11.79 -18.30 -9.81
N GLN A 91 12.98 -17.71 -9.70
CA GLN A 91 14.18 -18.36 -9.15
C GLN A 91 14.06 -18.77 -7.67
N ASN A 92 13.12 -18.17 -6.93
CA ASN A 92 12.96 -18.38 -5.49
C ASN A 92 11.82 -19.32 -5.12
N GLN A 93 11.04 -19.80 -6.07
CA GLN A 93 9.82 -20.59 -5.88
C GLN A 93 10.02 -21.86 -5.02
N ASN A 94 11.22 -22.44 -5.03
CA ASN A 94 11.54 -23.68 -4.33
C ASN A 94 12.48 -23.47 -3.14
N LYS A 95 12.71 -22.23 -2.71
CA LYS A 95 13.55 -21.93 -1.54
C LYS A 95 12.85 -22.26 -0.24
N SER A 96 13.63 -22.58 0.81
CA SER A 96 13.10 -22.72 2.16
C SER A 96 12.61 -21.36 2.69
N PRO A 97 11.75 -21.34 3.74
CA PRO A 97 11.35 -20.10 4.38
C PRO A 97 12.52 -19.20 4.77
N GLU A 98 13.59 -19.75 5.33
CA GLU A 98 14.78 -19.01 5.76
C GLU A 98 15.55 -18.42 4.57
N GLU A 99 15.67 -19.19 3.48
CA GLU A 99 16.31 -18.71 2.25
C GLU A 99 15.48 -17.59 1.58
N LEU A 100 14.14 -17.70 1.63
CA LEU A 100 13.23 -16.66 1.14
C LEU A 100 13.35 -15.39 1.98
N GLU A 101 13.30 -15.52 3.30
CA GLU A 101 13.46 -14.40 4.23
C GLU A 101 14.76 -13.64 3.93
N GLN A 102 15.90 -14.35 3.88
CA GLN A 102 17.19 -13.71 3.63
C GLN A 102 17.25 -13.03 2.26
N TRP A 103 16.74 -13.70 1.22
CA TRP A 103 16.76 -13.15 -0.14
C TRP A 103 15.92 -11.89 -0.24
N TYR A 104 14.70 -11.90 0.36
CA TYR A 104 13.83 -10.72 0.34
C TYR A 104 14.32 -9.62 1.27
N GLU A 105 14.95 -9.92 2.39
CA GLU A 105 15.64 -8.93 3.20
C GLU A 105 16.67 -8.17 2.36
N ASP A 106 17.57 -8.89 1.69
CA ASP A 106 18.59 -8.27 0.83
C ASP A 106 17.99 -7.52 -0.36
N TYR A 107 16.89 -8.02 -0.92
CA TYR A 107 16.13 -7.34 -1.97
C TYR A 107 15.55 -6.00 -1.49
N LEU A 108 14.92 -6.00 -0.32
CA LEU A 108 14.30 -4.80 0.26
C LEU A 108 15.33 -3.73 0.64
N LEU A 109 16.50 -4.14 1.13
CA LEU A 109 17.59 -3.20 1.39
C LEU A 109 18.03 -2.51 0.10
N ARG A 110 18.26 -3.27 -0.99
CA ARG A 110 18.61 -2.70 -2.31
C ARG A 110 17.48 -1.84 -2.89
N LEU A 111 16.22 -2.22 -2.68
CA LEU A 111 15.07 -1.41 -3.10
C LEU A 111 15.06 -0.05 -2.39
N MET A 112 15.31 -0.03 -1.08
CA MET A 112 15.39 1.21 -0.31
C MET A 112 16.59 2.08 -0.72
N ASP A 113 17.75 1.47 -1.02
CA ASP A 113 18.90 2.20 -1.58
C ASP A 113 18.53 2.90 -2.90
N LEU A 114 17.86 2.16 -3.81
CA LEU A 114 17.36 2.72 -5.06
C LEU A 114 16.34 3.85 -4.82
N CYS A 115 15.40 3.67 -3.89
CA CYS A 115 14.43 4.71 -3.51
C CYS A 115 15.15 5.97 -3.02
N ALA A 116 16.18 5.84 -2.20
CA ALA A 116 16.98 6.96 -1.73
C ALA A 116 17.70 7.70 -2.89
N GLU A 117 18.29 6.97 -3.85
CA GLU A 117 18.91 7.55 -5.06
C GLU A 117 17.89 8.27 -5.95
N LEU A 118 16.65 7.76 -5.98
CA LEU A 118 15.53 8.37 -6.70
C LEU A 118 14.96 9.60 -5.98
N GLY A 119 15.31 9.81 -4.70
CA GLY A 119 14.77 10.87 -3.85
C GLY A 119 13.42 10.52 -3.21
N ILE A 120 13.03 9.25 -3.25
CA ILE A 120 11.80 8.75 -2.64
C ILE A 120 12.04 8.50 -1.16
N LYS A 121 11.21 9.11 -0.31
CA LYS A 121 11.30 8.98 1.16
C LYS A 121 10.08 8.28 1.76
N ILE A 122 9.06 7.99 0.99
CA ILE A 122 7.84 7.30 1.44
C ILE A 122 7.66 6.07 0.56
N LEU A 123 7.62 4.90 1.19
CA LEU A 123 7.52 3.62 0.49
C LEU A 123 6.25 2.89 0.95
N PRO A 124 5.15 2.97 0.18
CA PRO A 124 3.97 2.16 0.41
C PRO A 124 4.28 0.67 0.34
N MET A 125 3.82 -0.09 1.33
CA MET A 125 4.19 -1.48 1.47
C MET A 125 3.21 -2.27 2.36
N PHE A 126 3.35 -3.60 2.39
CA PHE A 126 2.68 -4.48 3.34
C PHE A 126 3.67 -5.11 4.31
N TRP A 127 3.46 -4.95 5.61
CA TRP A 127 3.93 -5.97 6.51
C TRP A 127 2.98 -7.17 6.37
N GLY A 128 3.49 -8.31 5.92
CA GLY A 128 2.70 -9.54 5.82
C GLY A 128 2.37 -10.11 7.20
N VAL A 129 1.66 -11.22 7.23
CA VAL A 129 1.24 -11.83 8.50
C VAL A 129 2.43 -12.29 9.33
N SER A 130 2.42 -11.98 10.61
CA SER A 130 3.49 -12.34 11.54
C SER A 130 3.37 -13.75 12.11
N HIS A 131 2.16 -14.31 12.14
CA HIS A 131 1.88 -15.65 12.66
C HIS A 131 1.46 -16.65 11.59
N GLY A 132 0.64 -16.25 10.64
CA GLY A 132 0.05 -17.11 9.62
C GLY A 132 -1.35 -17.64 9.98
N TRP A 133 -1.72 -17.66 11.22
CA TRP A 133 -3.05 -18.08 11.68
C TRP A 133 -4.04 -16.92 11.79
N GLU A 134 -3.59 -15.69 11.82
CA GLU A 134 -4.40 -14.47 11.88
C GLU A 134 -5.39 -14.36 10.72
N LEU A 135 -5.09 -15.05 9.64
CA LEU A 135 -5.99 -15.15 8.49
C LEU A 135 -7.18 -16.07 8.73
N ALA A 136 -7.15 -16.88 9.78
CA ALA A 136 -8.04 -18.01 9.91
C ALA A 136 -9.47 -17.60 10.31
N THR A 137 -9.64 -16.79 11.35
CA THR A 137 -10.98 -16.45 11.84
C THR A 137 -10.96 -15.37 12.91
N GLY A 138 -12.00 -14.53 12.92
CA GLY A 138 -12.32 -13.62 14.02
C GLY A 138 -13.09 -14.28 15.17
N TYR A 139 -12.97 -15.59 15.40
CA TYR A 139 -13.68 -16.26 16.48
C TYR A 139 -13.13 -15.81 17.84
N PRO A 140 -13.98 -15.53 18.86
CA PRO A 140 -13.53 -14.86 20.09
C PRO A 140 -12.70 -15.75 21.02
N TRP A 141 -12.62 -17.06 20.78
CA TRP A 141 -11.86 -17.97 21.62
C TRP A 141 -10.54 -18.38 20.94
N GLY A 142 -9.42 -17.93 21.49
CA GLY A 142 -8.10 -18.12 20.93
C GLY A 142 -7.71 -19.56 20.63
N PHE A 143 -8.19 -20.56 21.40
CA PHE A 143 -7.87 -21.96 21.17
C PHE A 143 -8.42 -22.52 19.83
N TRP A 144 -9.39 -21.85 19.21
CA TRP A 144 -9.88 -22.22 17.88
C TRP A 144 -8.98 -21.74 16.76
N THR A 145 -8.16 -20.75 17.04
CA THR A 145 -7.29 -20.10 16.06
C THR A 145 -5.80 -20.38 16.32
N SER A 146 -5.44 -20.72 17.56
CA SER A 146 -4.09 -21.06 17.96
C SER A 146 -3.88 -22.57 17.92
N PRO A 147 -3.11 -23.10 16.95
CA PRO A 147 -2.90 -24.54 16.82
C PRO A 147 -2.19 -25.17 18.03
N ASP A 148 -1.34 -24.42 18.70
CA ASP A 148 -0.42 -24.93 19.72
C ASP A 148 -0.86 -24.60 21.16
N GLY A 149 -1.93 -23.80 21.34
CA GLY A 149 -2.40 -23.38 22.65
C GLY A 149 -1.43 -22.49 23.44
N GLY A 150 -0.36 -22.02 22.79
CA GLY A 150 0.63 -21.11 23.35
C GLY A 150 0.22 -19.64 23.21
N ASP A 151 1.06 -18.74 23.72
CA ASP A 151 0.90 -17.29 23.51
C ASP A 151 1.45 -16.89 22.14
N LEU A 152 0.67 -17.18 21.09
CA LEU A 152 1.06 -16.89 19.73
C LEU A 152 1.13 -15.39 19.45
N ASN A 153 0.37 -14.55 20.15
CA ASN A 153 0.46 -13.11 19.99
C ASN A 153 1.85 -12.63 20.39
N LYS A 154 2.30 -13.00 21.59
CA LYS A 154 3.64 -12.63 22.05
C LYS A 154 4.74 -13.20 21.14
N GLU A 155 4.60 -14.43 20.68
CA GLU A 155 5.55 -15.03 19.73
C GLU A 155 5.63 -14.26 18.43
N GLY A 156 4.48 -13.84 17.89
CA GLY A 156 4.42 -13.02 16.69
C GLY A 156 5.00 -11.63 16.86
N ASP A 157 4.74 -10.98 18.00
CA ASP A 157 5.30 -9.68 18.34
C ASP A 157 6.83 -9.76 18.41
N ASP A 158 7.37 -10.70 19.18
CA ASP A 158 8.82 -10.91 19.31
C ASP A 158 9.47 -11.19 17.93
N ARG A 159 8.79 -11.95 17.10
CA ARG A 159 9.21 -12.28 15.73
C ARG A 159 9.17 -11.05 14.83
N PHE A 160 8.07 -10.29 14.85
CA PHE A 160 7.95 -9.06 14.08
C PHE A 160 9.05 -8.07 14.42
N VAL A 161 9.23 -7.77 15.71
CA VAL A 161 10.26 -6.84 16.19
C VAL A 161 11.65 -7.26 15.72
N SER A 162 12.02 -8.54 15.95
CA SER A 162 13.37 -9.04 15.65
C SER A 162 13.64 -9.15 14.14
N LYS A 163 12.69 -9.68 13.38
CA LYS A 163 12.84 -9.96 11.95
C LYS A 163 12.76 -8.70 11.06
N THR A 164 12.07 -7.66 11.52
CA THR A 164 11.99 -6.38 10.79
C THR A 164 13.05 -5.37 11.20
N ALA A 165 13.80 -5.63 12.27
CA ALA A 165 14.74 -4.66 12.86
C ALA A 165 15.76 -4.12 11.86
N LYS A 166 16.36 -4.97 11.04
CA LYS A 166 17.37 -4.58 10.04
C LYS A 166 16.77 -3.70 8.96
N ILE A 167 15.57 -4.07 8.46
CA ILE A 167 14.85 -3.29 7.43
C ILE A 167 14.48 -1.92 7.98
N ARG A 168 13.90 -1.84 9.18
CA ARG A 168 13.54 -0.57 9.83
C ARG A 168 14.76 0.32 10.09
N ALA A 169 15.84 -0.27 10.61
CA ALA A 169 17.08 0.45 10.82
C ALA A 169 17.67 1.01 9.51
N HIS A 170 17.63 0.24 8.41
CA HIS A 170 18.09 0.69 7.12
C HIS A 170 17.20 1.82 6.57
N ALA A 171 15.88 1.66 6.62
CA ALA A 171 14.93 2.72 6.24
C ALA A 171 15.20 4.01 7.01
N LYS A 172 15.40 3.92 8.33
CA LYS A 172 15.74 5.06 9.18
C LYS A 172 17.05 5.73 8.77
N SER A 173 18.08 4.96 8.44
CA SER A 173 19.38 5.48 8.02
C SER A 173 19.30 6.26 6.69
N LEU A 174 18.35 5.91 5.83
CA LEU A 174 18.10 6.58 4.54
C LEU A 174 17.03 7.68 4.62
N GLY A 175 16.39 7.86 5.77
CA GLY A 175 15.26 8.77 5.94
C GLY A 175 14.02 8.34 5.17
N ILE A 176 13.82 7.02 5.02
CA ILE A 176 12.66 6.43 4.35
C ILE A 176 11.62 6.02 5.42
N TYR A 177 10.36 6.32 5.12
CA TYR A 177 9.19 5.93 5.89
C TYR A 177 8.49 4.76 5.20
N LEU A 178 8.24 3.70 5.97
CA LEU A 178 7.60 2.46 5.50
C LEU A 178 6.09 2.60 5.72
N ALA A 179 5.38 2.99 4.68
CA ALA A 179 3.96 3.31 4.74
C ALA A 179 3.13 2.04 4.58
N HIS A 180 2.85 1.37 5.71
CA HIS A 180 2.04 0.16 5.73
C HIS A 180 0.61 0.46 5.31
N GLU A 181 0.09 -0.29 4.35
CA GLU A 181 -1.32 -0.29 4.04
C GLU A 181 -2.05 -1.27 4.97
N ILE A 182 -2.94 -0.74 5.81
CA ILE A 182 -3.75 -1.53 6.73
C ILE A 182 -4.76 -2.34 5.91
N HIS A 183 -4.50 -3.65 5.80
CA HIS A 183 -5.13 -4.51 4.80
C HIS A 183 -5.48 -5.89 5.39
N PRO A 184 -6.64 -6.47 5.05
CA PRO A 184 -6.95 -7.84 5.44
C PRO A 184 -5.83 -8.82 5.06
N GLY A 185 -5.43 -9.64 6.01
CA GLY A 185 -4.38 -10.64 5.81
C GLY A 185 -2.95 -10.11 5.89
N THR A 186 -2.74 -8.95 6.51
CA THR A 186 -1.43 -8.38 6.81
C THR A 186 -1.18 -8.34 8.32
N ALA A 187 -0.04 -7.80 8.75
CA ALA A 187 0.32 -7.71 10.16
C ALA A 187 -0.57 -6.72 10.95
N ALA A 188 -1.23 -5.81 10.27
CA ALA A 188 -2.24 -4.93 10.86
C ALA A 188 -3.44 -4.81 9.93
N MET A 189 -4.62 -5.20 10.41
CA MET A 189 -5.88 -5.19 9.67
C MET A 189 -6.84 -4.08 10.14
N CYS A 190 -6.53 -3.43 11.26
CA CYS A 190 -7.27 -2.30 11.82
C CYS A 190 -6.31 -1.27 12.45
N ALA A 191 -6.88 -0.13 12.88
CA ALA A 191 -6.09 0.95 13.46
C ALA A 191 -5.39 0.58 14.77
N GLU A 192 -6.06 -0.18 15.62
CA GLU A 192 -5.52 -0.64 16.91
C GLU A 192 -4.33 -1.58 16.71
N GLU A 193 -4.43 -2.51 15.74
CA GLU A 193 -3.34 -3.44 15.44
C GLU A 193 -2.12 -2.70 14.88
N PHE A 194 -2.33 -1.68 14.04
CA PHE A 194 -1.23 -0.83 13.59
C PHE A 194 -0.60 -0.06 14.77
N GLY A 195 -1.44 0.46 15.69
CA GLY A 195 -0.97 1.08 16.93
C GLY A 195 -0.13 0.13 17.77
N HIS A 196 -0.54 -1.13 17.86
CA HIS A 196 0.21 -2.17 18.55
C HIS A 196 1.58 -2.43 17.90
N LEU A 197 1.66 -2.51 16.56
CA LEU A 197 2.95 -2.64 15.87
C LEU A 197 3.90 -1.47 16.18
N VAL A 198 3.37 -0.26 16.27
CA VAL A 198 4.15 0.91 16.65
C VAL A 198 4.64 0.80 18.08
N GLU A 199 3.79 0.35 19.02
CA GLU A 199 4.11 0.20 20.43
C GLU A 199 5.22 -0.84 20.65
N ILE A 200 5.09 -2.04 20.10
CA ILE A 200 6.09 -3.11 20.25
C ILE A 200 7.42 -2.77 19.59
N CYS A 201 7.43 -1.81 18.68
CA CYS A 201 8.64 -1.27 18.04
C CYS A 201 9.12 0.04 18.69
N ASP A 202 8.81 0.31 19.96
CA ASP A 202 9.25 1.48 20.73
C ASP A 202 8.91 2.82 20.05
N GLY A 203 7.77 2.91 19.38
CA GLY A 203 7.33 4.12 18.69
C GLY A 203 8.09 4.44 17.40
N ASP A 204 8.73 3.48 16.78
CA ASP A 204 9.56 3.65 15.57
C ASP A 204 8.87 4.56 14.53
N GLU A 205 9.54 5.66 14.23
CA GLU A 205 9.02 6.70 13.33
C GLU A 205 8.96 6.26 11.86
N THR A 206 9.68 5.20 11.48
CA THR A 206 9.64 4.66 10.12
C THR A 206 8.33 3.93 9.83
N LEU A 207 7.59 3.49 10.87
CA LEU A 207 6.29 2.85 10.74
C LEU A 207 5.23 3.91 10.50
N THR A 208 4.76 4.02 9.27
CA THR A 208 3.77 4.99 8.81
C THR A 208 2.64 4.28 8.05
N VAL A 209 1.67 5.02 7.55
CA VAL A 209 0.48 4.44 6.92
C VAL A 209 0.33 4.94 5.49
N ASN A 210 0.05 4.00 4.58
CA ASN A 210 -0.58 4.25 3.30
C ASN A 210 -2.09 4.10 3.49
N ALA A 211 -2.84 5.18 3.37
CA ALA A 211 -4.28 5.16 3.55
C ALA A 211 -4.95 4.63 2.27
N ASP A 212 -5.58 3.46 2.36
CA ASP A 212 -6.50 2.95 1.35
C ASP A 212 -7.85 2.64 2.01
N PRO A 213 -8.91 3.38 1.64
CA PRO A 213 -10.22 3.22 2.27
C PRO A 213 -10.93 1.93 1.84
N SER A 214 -10.49 1.30 0.75
CA SER A 214 -11.18 0.14 0.17
C SER A 214 -11.01 -1.16 0.97
N HIS A 215 -10.13 -1.16 1.96
CA HIS A 215 -9.88 -2.32 2.83
C HIS A 215 -10.65 -2.28 4.15
N CYS A 216 -11.61 -1.36 4.29
CA CYS A 216 -12.45 -1.20 5.48
C CYS A 216 -13.80 -1.94 5.42
N TRP A 217 -13.97 -2.84 4.48
CA TRP A 217 -15.26 -3.53 4.25
C TRP A 217 -15.59 -4.62 5.29
N GLU A 218 -14.64 -5.06 6.10
CA GLU A 218 -14.84 -6.11 7.10
C GLU A 218 -15.39 -5.63 8.45
N GLY A 219 -15.61 -4.33 8.63
CA GLY A 219 -16.31 -3.84 9.82
C GLY A 219 -15.78 -2.56 10.43
N GLU A 220 -14.53 -2.18 10.20
CA GLU A 220 -14.03 -0.87 10.60
C GLU A 220 -14.34 0.15 9.51
N ASP A 221 -15.01 1.24 9.88
CA ASP A 221 -15.25 2.36 8.99
C ASP A 221 -13.93 3.10 8.66
N TRP A 222 -13.73 3.46 7.39
CA TRP A 222 -12.51 4.11 6.93
C TRP A 222 -12.23 5.46 7.62
N GLU A 223 -13.27 6.25 7.91
CA GLU A 223 -13.12 7.52 8.61
C GLU A 223 -12.62 7.29 10.04
N THR A 224 -13.21 6.32 10.73
CA THR A 224 -12.75 5.87 12.06
C THR A 224 -11.30 5.40 12.03
N ARG A 225 -10.93 4.57 11.05
CA ARG A 225 -9.57 4.04 10.89
C ARG A 225 -8.53 5.16 10.76
N PHE A 226 -8.74 6.07 9.82
CA PHE A 226 -7.72 7.07 9.49
C PHE A 226 -7.74 8.30 10.40
N THR A 227 -8.78 8.50 11.20
CA THR A 227 -8.81 9.51 12.26
C THR A 227 -8.40 8.98 13.63
N HIS A 228 -8.17 7.67 13.76
CA HIS A 228 -7.71 7.03 14.98
C HIS A 228 -6.38 7.61 15.45
N GLU A 229 -6.18 7.76 16.78
CA GLU A 229 -5.00 8.40 17.36
C GLU A 229 -3.68 7.72 16.96
N ALA A 230 -3.67 6.42 16.81
CA ALA A 230 -2.49 5.68 16.39
C ALA A 230 -2.13 5.88 14.90
N VAL A 231 -3.07 6.33 14.07
CA VAL A 231 -2.97 6.36 12.61
C VAL A 231 -2.89 7.76 12.04
N LYS A 232 -3.77 8.69 12.49
CA LYS A 232 -3.99 10.01 11.85
C LYS A 232 -2.71 10.80 11.56
N ASP A 233 -1.76 10.79 12.49
CA ASP A 233 -0.50 11.54 12.37
C ASP A 233 0.60 10.75 11.65
N ARG A 234 0.31 9.51 11.26
CA ARG A 234 1.21 8.61 10.54
C ARG A 234 0.78 8.32 9.09
N VAL A 235 -0.30 8.94 8.60
CA VAL A 235 -0.71 8.85 7.19
C VAL A 235 0.25 9.68 6.33
N TYR A 236 1.11 9.00 5.57
CA TYR A 236 2.17 9.62 4.75
C TYR A 236 1.98 9.34 3.26
N ALA A 237 1.17 8.36 2.90
CA ALA A 237 0.77 8.03 1.54
C ALA A 237 -0.73 7.76 1.49
N CYS A 238 -1.32 7.78 0.29
CA CYS A 238 -2.70 7.37 0.10
C CYS A 238 -2.93 6.74 -1.25
N HIS A 239 -3.83 5.77 -1.28
CA HIS A 239 -4.48 5.27 -2.48
C HIS A 239 -5.92 5.74 -2.55
N VAL A 240 -6.42 5.92 -3.75
CA VAL A 240 -7.83 6.21 -4.06
C VAL A 240 -8.37 4.99 -4.77
N LYS A 241 -9.18 4.21 -4.06
CA LYS A 241 -9.73 2.92 -4.49
C LYS A 241 -11.12 2.73 -3.92
N ASN A 242 -12.01 2.09 -4.64
CA ASN A 242 -13.40 1.94 -4.22
C ASN A 242 -13.87 0.49 -4.34
N PHE A 243 -14.92 0.15 -3.60
CA PHE A 243 -15.53 -1.17 -3.60
C PHE A 243 -17.05 -1.07 -3.49
N VAL A 244 -17.71 -2.19 -3.73
CA VAL A 244 -19.10 -2.42 -3.38
C VAL A 244 -19.22 -3.68 -2.53
N VAL A 245 -20.12 -3.66 -1.55
CA VAL A 245 -20.50 -4.85 -0.80
C VAL A 245 -21.91 -5.28 -1.24
N ARG A 246 -22.01 -6.44 -1.88
CA ARG A 246 -23.27 -6.94 -2.38
C ARG A 246 -24.15 -7.40 -1.24
N PRO A 247 -25.37 -6.84 -1.08
CA PRO A 247 -26.32 -7.33 -0.10
C PRO A 247 -26.69 -8.80 -0.38
N ASN A 248 -27.04 -9.53 0.66
CA ASN A 248 -27.44 -10.94 0.59
C ASN A 248 -26.34 -11.95 0.23
N VAL A 249 -25.10 -11.54 0.15
CA VAL A 249 -23.95 -12.45 0.05
C VAL A 249 -23.19 -12.39 1.38
N PRO A 250 -22.94 -13.52 2.05
CA PRO A 250 -22.17 -13.51 3.30
C PRO A 250 -20.76 -12.95 3.09
N LEU A 251 -20.34 -11.98 3.93
CA LEU A 251 -19.04 -11.31 3.81
C LEU A 251 -17.87 -12.30 3.75
N ARG A 252 -17.92 -13.32 4.59
CA ARG A 252 -16.86 -14.34 4.69
C ARG A 252 -17.10 -15.57 3.81
N ARG A 253 -17.88 -15.42 2.74
CA ARG A 253 -18.07 -16.51 1.79
C ARG A 253 -16.74 -16.83 1.10
N MET A 254 -16.22 -18.01 1.41
CA MET A 254 -15.03 -18.56 0.77
C MET A 254 -15.45 -19.30 -0.51
N ASP A 255 -15.37 -18.63 -1.63
CA ASP A 255 -15.67 -19.19 -2.95
C ASP A 255 -14.41 -19.05 -3.83
N GLY A 256 -14.05 -20.13 -4.52
CA GLY A 256 -12.91 -20.13 -5.43
C GLY A 256 -13.06 -19.17 -6.61
N ASN A 257 -14.31 -18.87 -7.00
CA ASN A 257 -14.58 -17.79 -7.94
C ASN A 257 -14.83 -16.49 -7.13
N TRP A 258 -13.82 -15.63 -7.09
CA TRP A 258 -13.89 -14.37 -6.37
C TRP A 258 -15.07 -13.47 -6.80
N ARG A 259 -15.57 -13.60 -8.04
CA ARG A 259 -16.78 -12.89 -8.51
C ARG A 259 -18.05 -13.24 -7.72
N ASN A 260 -18.07 -14.36 -7.01
CA ASN A 260 -19.16 -14.76 -6.14
C ASN A 260 -19.04 -14.23 -4.72
N ARG A 261 -17.95 -13.57 -4.35
CA ARG A 261 -17.75 -13.00 -3.02
C ARG A 261 -18.58 -11.73 -2.83
N ALA A 262 -18.85 -11.37 -1.59
CA ALA A 262 -19.67 -10.20 -1.26
C ALA A 262 -19.00 -8.90 -1.69
N MET A 263 -17.74 -8.70 -1.32
CA MET A 263 -16.96 -7.53 -1.68
C MET A 263 -16.41 -7.66 -3.09
N GLN A 264 -16.48 -6.58 -3.84
CA GLN A 264 -15.94 -6.45 -5.19
C GLN A 264 -15.32 -5.06 -5.34
N PHE A 265 -14.09 -4.99 -5.83
CA PHE A 265 -13.54 -3.72 -6.25
C PHE A 265 -14.26 -3.20 -7.50
N THR A 266 -14.42 -1.89 -7.58
CA THR A 266 -15.17 -1.23 -8.64
C THR A 266 -14.51 0.08 -9.07
N ASP A 267 -15.12 0.76 -10.03
CA ASP A 267 -14.68 2.08 -10.48
C ASP A 267 -14.82 3.10 -9.34
N LEU A 268 -13.95 4.10 -9.32
CA LEU A 268 -13.91 5.10 -8.25
C LEU A 268 -15.23 5.82 -8.02
N GLY A 269 -15.96 6.14 -9.10
CA GLY A 269 -17.24 6.84 -9.02
C GLY A 269 -18.46 5.96 -8.75
N SER A 270 -18.31 4.63 -8.71
CA SER A 270 -19.43 3.68 -8.66
C SER A 270 -19.47 2.81 -7.40
N GLY A 271 -18.58 3.05 -6.45
CA GLY A 271 -18.49 2.26 -5.22
C GLY A 271 -19.32 2.81 -4.07
N ASP A 272 -19.27 2.09 -2.97
CA ASP A 272 -19.99 2.42 -1.74
C ASP A 272 -19.31 3.58 -0.96
N LEU A 273 -18.05 3.91 -1.27
CA LEU A 273 -17.30 4.96 -0.59
C LEU A 273 -17.50 6.32 -1.27
N ASN A 274 -17.72 7.35 -0.46
CA ASN A 274 -17.69 8.73 -0.92
C ASN A 274 -16.24 9.23 -1.01
N MET A 275 -15.68 9.23 -2.22
CA MET A 275 -14.29 9.60 -2.45
C MET A 275 -13.99 11.08 -2.18
N VAL A 276 -14.96 11.99 -2.36
CA VAL A 276 -14.78 13.41 -2.02
C VAL A 276 -14.59 13.56 -0.52
N ARG A 277 -15.46 12.94 0.28
CA ARG A 277 -15.35 12.95 1.74
C ARG A 277 -14.05 12.29 2.23
N TYR A 278 -13.58 11.26 1.54
CA TYR A 278 -12.28 10.65 1.84
C TYR A 278 -11.12 11.64 1.65
N VAL A 279 -11.12 12.39 0.55
CA VAL A 279 -10.10 13.42 0.31
C VAL A 279 -10.19 14.57 1.32
N GLU A 280 -11.40 15.02 1.68
CA GLU A 280 -11.60 15.99 2.76
C GLU A 280 -11.03 15.50 4.09
N MET A 281 -11.24 14.24 4.43
CA MET A 281 -10.63 13.64 5.62
C MET A 281 -9.11 13.65 5.54
N LEU A 282 -8.51 13.28 4.40
CA LEU A 282 -7.05 13.31 4.21
C LEU A 282 -6.48 14.73 4.42
N ILE A 283 -7.19 15.76 3.97
CA ILE A 283 -6.82 17.17 4.19
C ILE A 283 -6.90 17.49 5.68
N ASN A 284 -8.00 17.13 6.34
CA ASN A 284 -8.26 17.43 7.75
C ASN A 284 -7.24 16.78 8.68
N ILE A 285 -6.79 15.55 8.39
CA ILE A 285 -5.72 14.90 9.17
C ILE A 285 -4.31 15.40 8.78
N GLY A 286 -4.20 16.33 7.83
CA GLY A 286 -2.95 16.98 7.44
C GLY A 286 -2.03 16.16 6.53
N TYR A 287 -2.54 15.15 5.81
CA TYR A 287 -1.76 14.33 4.88
C TYR A 287 -0.97 15.16 3.85
N PRO A 288 -1.57 16.14 3.14
CA PRO A 288 -0.83 16.90 2.13
C PRO A 288 0.37 17.62 2.71
N ASN A 289 0.22 18.24 3.87
CA ASN A 289 1.30 18.99 4.52
C ASN A 289 2.45 18.09 4.97
N ARG A 290 2.12 16.89 5.51
CA ARG A 290 3.14 15.92 5.91
C ARG A 290 3.91 15.39 4.71
N TYR A 291 3.21 14.96 3.66
CA TYR A 291 3.82 14.50 2.42
C TYR A 291 4.76 15.57 1.83
N ASN A 292 4.25 16.78 1.65
CA ASN A 292 4.99 17.89 1.06
C ASN A 292 6.26 18.23 1.85
N LYS A 293 6.16 18.24 3.18
CA LYS A 293 7.32 18.48 4.07
C LYS A 293 8.40 17.42 3.91
N ILE A 294 8.03 16.16 3.78
CA ILE A 294 8.96 15.02 3.68
C ILE A 294 9.58 14.96 2.29
N MET A 295 8.75 15.08 1.26
CA MET A 295 9.18 14.96 -0.13
C MET A 295 9.78 16.26 -0.71
N GLY A 296 9.60 17.39 -0.03
CA GLY A 296 10.03 18.70 -0.53
C GLY A 296 9.24 19.16 -1.75
N THR A 297 7.96 18.84 -1.83
CA THR A 297 7.05 19.17 -2.93
C THR A 297 6.01 20.20 -2.50
N GLU A 298 5.36 20.83 -3.46
CA GLU A 298 4.25 21.77 -3.20
C GLU A 298 2.89 21.08 -3.17
N THR A 299 2.80 19.87 -3.74
CA THR A 299 1.56 19.12 -3.85
C THR A 299 1.76 17.66 -3.46
N ALA A 300 0.80 17.11 -2.73
CA ALA A 300 0.74 15.69 -2.43
C ALA A 300 -0.09 14.94 -3.50
N PRO A 301 0.32 13.74 -3.91
CA PRO A 301 -0.42 12.97 -4.90
C PRO A 301 -1.69 12.34 -4.31
N LEU A 302 -2.71 12.21 -5.13
CA LEU A 302 -3.80 11.26 -4.98
C LEU A 302 -3.54 10.14 -5.99
N ILE A 303 -3.27 8.94 -5.50
CA ILE A 303 -2.82 7.82 -6.33
C ILE A 303 -4.00 6.89 -6.59
N ALA A 304 -4.48 6.86 -7.83
CA ALA A 304 -5.53 5.96 -8.24
C ALA A 304 -4.99 4.52 -8.29
N GLU A 305 -5.61 3.65 -7.54
CA GLU A 305 -5.44 2.21 -7.63
C GLU A 305 -6.78 1.60 -8.05
N THR A 306 -6.79 0.81 -9.12
CA THR A 306 -8.02 0.25 -9.66
C THR A 306 -7.90 -1.25 -9.85
N GLU A 307 -8.78 -2.00 -9.20
CA GLU A 307 -8.82 -3.47 -9.26
C GLU A 307 -10.22 -3.97 -9.64
N SER A 308 -10.83 -3.34 -10.66
CA SER A 308 -12.15 -3.75 -11.08
C SER A 308 -12.16 -5.21 -11.56
N ASN A 309 -13.07 -5.96 -11.00
CA ASN A 309 -13.21 -7.39 -11.27
C ASN A 309 -14.09 -7.71 -12.50
N TYR A 310 -14.80 -6.72 -13.02
CA TYR A 310 -15.81 -6.91 -14.06
C TYR A 310 -15.49 -6.22 -15.37
N ARG A 311 -14.62 -5.22 -15.33
CA ARG A 311 -14.28 -4.39 -16.46
C ARG A 311 -12.84 -4.60 -16.89
N ASP A 312 -12.51 -4.16 -18.08
CA ASP A 312 -11.15 -4.12 -18.56
C ASP A 312 -10.27 -3.26 -17.62
N PRO A 313 -9.16 -3.78 -17.12
CA PRO A 313 -8.33 -3.07 -16.15
C PRO A 313 -7.78 -1.73 -16.65
N ASP A 314 -7.41 -1.67 -17.95
CA ASP A 314 -6.88 -0.45 -18.54
C ASP A 314 -7.96 0.62 -18.68
N ALA A 315 -9.18 0.23 -19.08
CA ALA A 315 -10.32 1.15 -19.17
C ALA A 315 -10.68 1.73 -17.80
N THR A 316 -10.71 0.88 -16.75
CA THR A 316 -10.98 1.32 -15.38
C THR A 316 -9.89 2.25 -14.83
N ALA A 317 -8.64 1.98 -15.16
CA ALA A 317 -7.52 2.82 -14.74
C ALA A 317 -7.58 4.22 -15.40
N ILE A 318 -7.93 4.29 -16.69
CA ILE A 318 -8.12 5.56 -17.41
C ILE A 318 -9.25 6.36 -16.77
N GLU A 319 -10.41 5.73 -16.55
CA GLU A 319 -11.55 6.39 -15.88
C GLU A 319 -11.22 6.81 -14.45
N GLY A 320 -10.46 5.98 -13.72
CA GLY A 320 -10.00 6.31 -12.37
C GLY A 320 -9.13 7.56 -12.32
N ILE A 321 -8.16 7.68 -13.24
CA ILE A 321 -7.32 8.88 -13.34
C ILE A 321 -8.15 10.12 -13.68
N GLN A 322 -9.10 9.98 -14.62
CA GLN A 322 -10.00 11.08 -14.99
C GLN A 322 -10.86 11.50 -13.81
N TYR A 323 -11.42 10.54 -13.07
CA TYR A 323 -12.22 10.82 -11.88
C TYR A 323 -11.41 11.56 -10.80
N VAL A 324 -10.18 11.10 -10.51
CA VAL A 324 -9.29 11.78 -9.56
C VAL A 324 -9.02 13.22 -10.00
N ARG A 325 -8.66 13.41 -11.26
CA ARG A 325 -8.37 14.75 -11.80
C ARG A 325 -9.58 15.69 -11.75
N ASP A 326 -10.73 15.20 -12.17
CA ASP A 326 -11.90 16.04 -12.45
C ASP A 326 -12.82 16.19 -11.22
N GLN A 327 -12.77 15.27 -10.26
CA GLN A 327 -13.66 15.24 -9.09
C GLN A 327 -12.94 15.38 -7.75
N LEU A 328 -11.67 14.98 -7.64
CA LEU A 328 -10.96 14.92 -6.37
C LEU A 328 -9.82 15.94 -6.24
N CYS A 329 -9.25 16.42 -7.36
CA CYS A 329 -8.23 17.46 -7.37
C CYS A 329 -8.88 18.84 -7.41
N PHE A 330 -9.55 19.22 -6.33
CA PHE A 330 -10.18 20.54 -6.20
C PHE A 330 -9.29 21.51 -5.41
N PRO A 331 -9.36 22.82 -5.67
CA PRO A 331 -8.66 23.80 -4.87
C PRO A 331 -9.24 23.85 -3.45
N VAL A 332 -8.35 23.91 -2.45
CA VAL A 332 -8.76 24.11 -1.06
C VAL A 332 -8.98 25.60 -0.83
N SER A 333 -10.08 25.98 -0.19
CA SER A 333 -10.33 27.37 0.19
C SER A 333 -9.29 27.82 1.23
N GLU A 334 -8.69 28.98 1.02
CA GLU A 334 -7.75 29.60 1.96
C GLU A 334 -8.45 30.42 3.06
N GLY A 335 -9.76 30.69 2.91
CA GLY A 335 -10.57 31.48 3.82
C GLY A 335 -11.84 30.79 4.28
N SER A 336 -12.46 31.32 5.32
CA SER A 336 -13.79 30.91 5.74
C SER A 336 -14.87 31.57 4.87
N PHE A 337 -16.08 31.05 4.92
CA PHE A 337 -17.24 31.66 4.27
C PHE A 337 -17.47 33.09 4.81
N GLU A 338 -17.22 33.34 6.09
CA GLU A 338 -17.31 34.64 6.72
C GLU A 338 -16.29 35.63 6.14
N ASP A 339 -15.06 35.19 5.86
CA ASP A 339 -14.05 36.04 5.23
C ASP A 339 -14.46 36.45 3.83
N GLU A 340 -15.11 35.57 3.06
CA GLU A 340 -15.60 35.84 1.71
C GLU A 340 -16.84 36.78 1.74
N MET A 341 -17.62 36.72 2.81
CA MET A 341 -18.78 37.60 3.01
C MET A 341 -18.41 39.02 3.50
N GLY A 342 -17.10 39.25 3.79
CA GLY A 342 -16.62 40.56 4.22
C GLY A 342 -17.03 40.94 5.64
N ALA A 343 -17.20 39.92 6.51
CA ALA A 343 -17.56 40.13 7.89
C ALA A 343 -16.34 40.47 8.78
#